data_605fe55a8d8484087f2fe0ebe79f10fa
#
_entry.id   605fe55a8d8484087f2fe0ebe79f10fa
#
_cell.length_a   1.000
_cell.length_b   1.000
_cell.length_c   1.000
_cell.angle_alpha   90.00
_cell.angle_beta   90.00
_cell.angle_gamma   90.00
#
_symmetry.space_group_name_H-M   'P 1'
#
loop_
_entity.id
_entity.type
_entity.pdbx_description
1 polymer ?
#
loop_
_entity_poly.entity_id
_entity_poly.type
_entity_poly.pdbx_seq_one_letter_code
_entity_poly.pdbx_strand_id
1 'polypeptide(L)'
;SSLRIAPTRRAWRWRVRLLFYPCAMGISFYAMGVAVPLLGHGKVDTILLGWDRALIGETPAVAWQSWLNPHLEDLAMAGYLFFFYYLVGGPAVYCVSNLRLFRKCIVGLFTMYGLAFMSYTVMPAGGPWRWMTFAQPLHGPLLLDWVLAPVNAGSNAVDVFPSVHLAASLYLLLFDWQHGRRRFWIYLLPCVVLWWSTMFLRFHYFVDLLAGAAMAMAGWWMARQYEAETKNQPML
;
A
#
# COMPACT_ATOMS: atom_id res chain seq x y z
N SER A 1 -15.88 -20.07 -17.28
CA SER A 1 -14.56 -20.67 -17.55
C SER A 1 -14.09 -21.41 -16.31
N SER A 2 -13.98 -22.75 -16.40
CA SER A 2 -13.58 -23.65 -15.34
C SER A 2 -12.20 -23.29 -14.78
N LEU A 3 -12.14 -23.09 -13.48
CA LEU A 3 -10.91 -23.01 -12.68
C LEU A 3 -10.15 -24.35 -12.84
N ARG A 4 -9.27 -24.46 -13.81
CA ARG A 4 -8.34 -25.58 -13.90
C ARG A 4 -7.20 -25.34 -12.92
N ILE A 5 -7.34 -25.87 -11.73
CA ILE A 5 -6.20 -26.04 -10.80
C ILE A 5 -5.30 -27.09 -11.46
N ALA A 6 -4.19 -26.66 -12.03
CA ALA A 6 -3.18 -27.58 -12.57
C ALA A 6 -2.25 -28.02 -11.43
N PRO A 7 -2.39 -29.24 -10.90
CA PRO A 7 -1.59 -29.71 -9.78
C PRO A 7 -0.34 -30.44 -10.28
N THR A 8 0.57 -29.73 -10.92
CA THR A 8 1.90 -30.30 -11.13
C THR A 8 2.79 -29.91 -9.95
N ARG A 9 3.58 -30.84 -9.41
CA ARG A 9 4.60 -30.58 -8.37
C ARG A 9 5.47 -29.36 -8.72
N ARG A 10 5.74 -29.14 -10.00
CA ARG A 10 6.50 -28.02 -10.54
C ARG A 10 5.77 -26.68 -10.34
N ALA A 11 4.47 -26.62 -10.57
CA ALA A 11 3.66 -25.39 -10.37
C ALA A 11 3.59 -24.99 -8.89
N TRP A 12 3.53 -25.95 -7.97
CA TRP A 12 3.60 -25.69 -6.53
C TRP A 12 4.97 -25.16 -6.09
N ARG A 13 6.06 -25.74 -6.59
CA ARG A 13 7.43 -25.24 -6.29
C ARG A 13 7.60 -23.78 -6.69
N TRP A 14 7.04 -23.38 -7.83
CA TRP A 14 7.04 -21.99 -8.25
C TRP A 14 6.23 -21.08 -7.32
N ARG A 15 5.04 -21.51 -6.90
CA ARG A 15 4.23 -20.75 -5.95
C ARG A 15 4.95 -20.53 -4.62
N VAL A 16 5.56 -21.57 -4.08
CA VAL A 16 6.34 -21.48 -2.83
C VAL A 16 7.53 -20.53 -2.99
N ARG A 17 8.26 -20.61 -4.10
CA ARG A 17 9.36 -19.66 -4.38
C ARG A 17 8.88 -18.21 -4.44
N LEU A 18 7.72 -17.96 -5.06
CA LEU A 18 7.18 -16.61 -5.15
C LEU A 18 6.68 -16.07 -3.79
N LEU A 19 6.31 -16.95 -2.86
CA LEU A 19 5.98 -16.56 -1.48
C LEU A 19 7.22 -16.13 -0.65
N PHE A 20 8.41 -16.51 -1.07
CA PHE A 20 9.64 -16.00 -0.43
C PHE A 20 9.76 -14.47 -0.54
N TYR A 21 9.32 -13.89 -1.61
CA TYR A 21 9.42 -12.44 -1.82
C TYR A 21 8.61 -11.60 -0.82
N PRO A 22 7.33 -11.88 -0.53
CA PRO A 22 6.61 -11.17 0.53
C PRO A 22 7.30 -11.25 1.88
N CYS A 23 7.88 -12.41 2.22
CA CYS A 23 8.66 -12.57 3.46
C CYS A 23 9.91 -11.68 3.45
N ALA A 24 10.66 -11.69 2.34
CA ALA A 24 11.84 -10.82 2.18
C ALA A 24 11.46 -9.34 2.28
N MET A 25 10.33 -8.94 1.68
CA MET A 25 9.81 -7.57 1.79
C MET A 25 9.48 -7.20 3.24
N GLY A 26 8.79 -8.07 3.98
CA GLY A 26 8.49 -7.84 5.40
C GLY A 26 9.75 -7.65 6.24
N ILE A 27 10.77 -8.50 6.03
CA ILE A 27 12.07 -8.39 6.69
C ILE A 27 12.76 -7.07 6.30
N SER A 28 12.76 -6.71 5.01
CA SER A 28 13.36 -5.45 4.54
C SER A 28 12.65 -4.25 5.13
N PHE A 29 11.31 -4.25 5.16
CA PHE A 29 10.51 -3.20 5.77
C PHE A 29 10.88 -2.99 7.25
N TYR A 30 10.96 -4.07 8.02
CA TYR A 30 11.35 -4.00 9.43
C TYR A 30 12.79 -3.48 9.59
N ALA A 31 13.72 -3.98 8.78
CA ALA A 31 15.13 -3.57 8.83
C ALA A 31 15.30 -2.07 8.50
N MET A 32 14.46 -1.49 7.65
CA MET A 32 14.49 -0.06 7.32
C MET A 32 14.21 0.83 8.53
N GLY A 33 13.31 0.42 9.43
CA GLY A 33 13.03 1.16 10.67
C GLY A 33 14.27 1.35 11.54
N VAL A 34 15.24 0.43 11.45
CA VAL A 34 16.52 0.50 12.16
C VAL A 34 17.60 1.17 11.30
N ALA A 35 17.71 0.79 10.03
CA ALA A 35 18.82 1.21 9.15
C ALA A 35 18.69 2.67 8.69
N VAL A 36 17.51 3.12 8.32
CA VAL A 36 17.32 4.48 7.78
C VAL A 36 17.69 5.58 8.78
N PRO A 37 17.31 5.52 10.06
CA PRO A 37 17.78 6.50 11.05
C PRO A 37 19.31 6.57 11.18
N LEU A 38 20.04 5.46 10.96
CA LEU A 38 21.50 5.41 11.02
C LEU A 38 22.17 6.16 9.86
N LEU A 39 21.46 6.41 8.76
CA LEU A 39 21.96 7.20 7.64
C LEU A 39 22.05 8.70 7.97
N GLY A 40 21.47 9.14 9.07
CA GLY A 40 21.52 10.53 9.52
C GLY A 40 20.68 11.51 8.68
N HIS A 41 19.84 11.00 7.79
CA HIS A 41 18.92 11.84 7.01
C HIS A 41 17.82 12.39 7.94
N GLY A 42 17.64 13.71 7.95
CA GLY A 42 16.52 14.33 8.63
C GLY A 42 15.18 13.92 7.98
N LYS A 43 14.13 13.86 8.78
CA LYS A 43 12.77 13.60 8.28
C LYS A 43 12.29 14.76 7.42
N VAL A 44 11.63 14.45 6.32
CA VAL A 44 11.14 15.42 5.33
C VAL A 44 9.71 15.88 5.58
N ASP A 45 9.12 15.58 6.72
CA ASP A 45 7.72 15.90 7.05
C ASP A 45 7.37 17.38 6.86
N THR A 46 8.29 18.32 7.21
CA THR A 46 8.10 19.75 6.99
C THR A 46 7.96 20.08 5.49
N ILE A 47 8.74 19.40 4.63
CA ILE A 47 8.69 19.59 3.18
C ILE A 47 7.35 19.08 2.64
N LEU A 48 6.92 17.89 3.06
CA LEU A 48 5.66 17.27 2.63
C LEU A 48 4.46 18.13 3.06
N LEU A 49 4.47 18.64 4.29
CA LEU A 49 3.47 19.58 4.78
C LEU A 49 3.45 20.89 3.96
N GLY A 50 4.62 21.40 3.59
CA GLY A 50 4.74 22.57 2.71
C GLY A 50 4.14 22.31 1.32
N TRP A 51 4.35 21.11 0.75
CA TRP A 51 3.75 20.72 -0.53
C TRP A 51 2.24 20.57 -0.44
N ASP A 52 1.70 19.95 0.62
CA ASP A 52 0.26 19.89 0.85
C ASP A 52 -0.35 21.29 0.87
N ARG A 53 0.24 22.22 1.65
CA ARG A 53 -0.24 23.61 1.73
C ARG A 53 -0.20 24.34 0.39
N ALA A 54 0.83 24.12 -0.38
CA ALA A 54 0.97 24.74 -1.69
C ALA A 54 -0.06 24.21 -2.72
N LEU A 55 -0.43 22.93 -2.62
CA LEU A 55 -1.32 22.28 -3.59
C LEU A 55 -2.81 22.41 -3.21
N ILE A 56 -3.14 22.27 -1.93
CA ILE A 56 -4.53 22.17 -1.47
C ILE A 56 -4.86 23.14 -0.31
N GLY A 57 -3.94 24.05 0.04
CA GLY A 57 -4.14 25.07 1.06
C GLY A 57 -3.83 24.61 2.48
N GLU A 58 -4.23 23.42 2.89
CA GLU A 58 -3.91 22.82 4.19
C GLU A 58 -3.88 21.29 4.07
N THR A 59 -3.09 20.63 4.91
CA THR A 59 -3.07 19.16 4.94
C THR A 59 -4.40 18.58 5.42
N PRO A 60 -4.89 17.48 4.83
CA PRO A 60 -6.18 16.87 5.20
C PRO A 60 -6.29 16.51 6.69
N ALA A 61 -5.18 16.11 7.31
CA ALA A 61 -5.13 15.82 8.74
C ALA A 61 -5.55 16.99 9.63
N VAL A 62 -5.36 18.23 9.16
CA VAL A 62 -5.78 19.46 9.85
C VAL A 62 -7.15 19.92 9.33
N ALA A 63 -7.31 19.97 8.01
CA ALA A 63 -8.53 20.49 7.37
C ALA A 63 -9.80 19.72 7.79
N TRP A 64 -9.68 18.42 8.04
CA TRP A 64 -10.83 17.56 8.38
C TRP A 64 -11.06 17.36 9.89
N GLN A 65 -10.36 18.10 10.75
CA GLN A 65 -10.58 17.96 12.20
C GLN A 65 -12.02 18.25 12.65
N SER A 66 -12.74 19.14 11.96
CA SER A 66 -14.16 19.40 12.24
C SER A 66 -15.10 18.24 11.93
N TRP A 67 -14.64 17.23 11.17
CA TRP A 67 -15.42 16.04 10.81
C TRP A 67 -15.22 14.89 11.79
N LEU A 68 -14.31 15.03 12.75
CA LEU A 68 -14.00 13.97 13.69
C LEU A 68 -15.25 13.60 14.51
N ASN A 69 -15.58 12.34 14.46
CA ASN A 69 -16.58 11.71 15.33
C ASN A 69 -16.30 10.21 15.43
N PRO A 70 -16.65 9.56 16.55
CA PRO A 70 -16.27 8.18 16.83
C PRO A 70 -16.68 7.17 15.75
N HIS A 71 -17.86 7.33 15.15
CA HIS A 71 -18.34 6.40 14.12
C HIS A 71 -17.59 6.55 12.79
N LEU A 72 -17.27 7.79 12.41
CA LEU A 72 -16.52 8.05 11.19
C LEU A 72 -15.06 7.61 11.33
N GLU A 73 -14.51 7.74 12.53
CA GLU A 73 -13.14 7.29 12.84
C GLU A 73 -13.05 5.76 12.84
N ASP A 74 -14.05 5.05 13.38
CA ASP A 74 -14.15 3.60 13.25
C ASP A 74 -14.31 3.14 11.80
N LEU A 75 -15.14 3.84 11.01
CA LEU A 75 -15.28 3.57 9.57
C LEU A 75 -13.96 3.79 8.83
N ALA A 76 -13.24 4.85 9.16
CA ALA A 76 -11.92 5.12 8.58
C ALA A 76 -10.93 4.01 8.94
N MET A 77 -10.92 3.53 10.19
CA MET A 77 -10.06 2.40 10.59
C MET A 77 -10.44 1.11 9.87
N ALA A 78 -11.73 0.83 9.67
CA ALA A 78 -12.18 -0.32 8.86
C ALA A 78 -11.68 -0.21 7.41
N GLY A 79 -11.78 0.99 6.81
CA GLY A 79 -11.24 1.29 5.48
C GLY A 79 -9.72 1.10 5.40
N TYR A 80 -9.00 1.53 6.42
CA TYR A 80 -7.55 1.33 6.51
C TYR A 80 -7.19 -0.16 6.59
N LEU A 81 -7.87 -0.94 7.40
CA LEU A 81 -7.64 -2.39 7.55
C LEU A 81 -7.94 -3.17 6.27
N PHE A 82 -8.82 -2.67 5.41
CA PHE A 82 -9.08 -3.26 4.10
C PHE A 82 -7.80 -3.42 3.27
N PHE A 83 -6.80 -2.55 3.46
CA PHE A 83 -5.51 -2.64 2.81
C PHE A 83 -4.87 -4.02 2.96
N PHE A 84 -4.78 -4.53 4.19
CA PHE A 84 -4.13 -5.81 4.48
C PHE A 84 -4.89 -6.99 3.85
N TYR A 85 -6.22 -6.93 3.89
CA TYR A 85 -7.06 -7.92 3.22
C TYR A 85 -6.82 -7.93 1.71
N TYR A 86 -6.81 -6.75 1.06
CA TYR A 86 -6.67 -6.66 -0.39
C TYR A 86 -5.25 -6.97 -0.86
N LEU A 87 -4.24 -6.53 -0.10
CA LEU A 87 -2.83 -6.80 -0.39
C LEU A 87 -2.54 -8.31 -0.43
N VAL A 88 -3.14 -9.08 0.45
CA VAL A 88 -2.96 -10.54 0.51
C VAL A 88 -3.97 -11.25 -0.40
N GLY A 89 -5.24 -10.94 -0.27
CA GLY A 89 -6.34 -11.62 -0.97
C GLY A 89 -6.32 -11.38 -2.49
N GLY A 90 -5.94 -10.18 -2.92
CA GLY A 90 -5.84 -9.82 -4.34
C GLY A 90 -4.91 -10.74 -5.11
N PRO A 91 -3.62 -10.82 -4.79
CA PRO A 91 -2.67 -11.72 -5.41
C PRO A 91 -2.96 -13.21 -5.16
N ALA A 92 -3.50 -13.58 -3.98
CA ALA A 92 -3.81 -14.95 -3.64
C ALA A 92 -4.79 -15.59 -4.64
N VAL A 93 -5.80 -14.86 -5.09
CA VAL A 93 -6.72 -15.34 -6.13
C VAL A 93 -5.97 -15.74 -7.40
N TYR A 94 -5.02 -14.94 -7.85
CA TYR A 94 -4.20 -15.26 -9.02
C TYR A 94 -3.21 -16.39 -8.73
N CYS A 95 -2.66 -16.46 -7.52
CA CYS A 95 -1.79 -17.54 -7.08
C CYS A 95 -2.47 -18.90 -7.24
N VAL A 96 -3.73 -19.00 -6.87
CA VAL A 96 -4.50 -20.26 -6.95
C VAL A 96 -4.99 -20.53 -8.37
N SER A 97 -5.52 -19.49 -9.05
CA SER A 97 -6.24 -19.65 -10.32
C SER A 97 -5.34 -19.62 -11.55
N ASN A 98 -4.31 -18.77 -11.58
CA ASN A 98 -3.50 -18.54 -12.78
C ASN A 98 -2.07 -18.13 -12.45
N LEU A 99 -1.13 -19.07 -12.50
CA LEU A 99 0.28 -18.82 -12.17
C LEU A 99 0.95 -17.73 -13.04
N ARG A 100 0.57 -17.60 -14.33
CA ARG A 100 1.09 -16.56 -15.21
C ARG A 100 0.67 -15.17 -14.74
N LEU A 101 -0.62 -14.99 -14.43
CA LEU A 101 -1.15 -13.74 -13.89
C LEU A 101 -0.57 -13.45 -12.51
N PHE A 102 -0.39 -14.48 -11.67
CA PHE A 102 0.26 -14.31 -10.37
C PHE A 102 1.68 -13.78 -10.51
N ARG A 103 2.51 -14.39 -11.36
CA ARG A 103 3.88 -13.92 -11.63
C ARG A 103 3.91 -12.47 -12.12
N LYS A 104 3.05 -12.13 -13.08
CA LYS A 104 2.88 -10.78 -13.58
C LYS A 104 2.50 -9.80 -12.47
N CYS A 105 1.51 -10.17 -11.64
CA CYS A 105 1.06 -9.37 -10.50
C CYS A 105 2.19 -9.10 -9.50
N ILE A 106 2.94 -10.13 -9.17
CA ILE A 106 4.06 -10.04 -8.23
C ILE A 106 5.19 -9.17 -8.77
N VAL A 107 5.54 -9.28 -10.05
CA VAL A 107 6.57 -8.41 -10.66
C VAL A 107 6.23 -6.93 -10.48
N GLY A 108 5.02 -6.52 -10.81
CA GLY A 108 4.61 -5.12 -10.64
C GLY A 108 4.55 -4.68 -9.17
N LEU A 109 4.02 -5.54 -8.28
CA LEU A 109 4.02 -5.28 -6.84
C LEU A 109 5.42 -5.04 -6.30
N PHE A 110 6.38 -5.91 -6.62
CA PHE A 110 7.75 -5.77 -6.12
C PHE A 110 8.50 -4.60 -6.73
N THR A 111 8.24 -4.27 -7.98
CA THR A 111 8.78 -3.05 -8.58
C THR A 111 8.32 -1.82 -7.78
N MET A 112 7.03 -1.72 -7.54
CA MET A 112 6.43 -0.63 -6.77
C MET A 112 6.99 -0.56 -5.34
N TYR A 113 7.04 -1.69 -4.62
CA TYR A 113 7.60 -1.73 -3.27
C TYR A 113 9.09 -1.40 -3.24
N GLY A 114 9.87 -1.90 -4.20
CA GLY A 114 11.31 -1.58 -4.32
C GLY A 114 11.54 -0.08 -4.47
N LEU A 115 10.77 0.58 -5.35
CA LEU A 115 10.83 2.04 -5.54
C LEU A 115 10.41 2.78 -4.26
N ALA A 116 9.36 2.33 -3.57
CA ALA A 116 8.93 2.93 -2.31
C ALA A 116 10.01 2.80 -1.23
N PHE A 117 10.63 1.65 -1.08
CA PHE A 117 11.72 1.43 -0.10
C PHE A 117 12.95 2.30 -0.42
N MET A 118 13.29 2.46 -1.68
CA MET A 118 14.34 3.42 -2.08
C MET A 118 13.95 4.85 -1.68
N SER A 119 12.70 5.25 -1.87
CA SER A 119 12.22 6.57 -1.44
C SER A 119 12.31 6.74 0.07
N TYR A 120 11.94 5.75 0.87
CA TYR A 120 12.03 5.80 2.33
C TYR A 120 13.47 5.99 2.85
N THR A 121 14.47 5.50 2.11
CA THR A 121 15.88 5.71 2.47
C THR A 121 16.35 7.13 2.17
N VAL A 122 15.80 7.78 1.13
CA VAL A 122 16.21 9.12 0.68
C VAL A 122 15.34 10.21 1.31
N MET A 123 14.05 9.95 1.48
CA MET A 123 13.03 10.87 2.00
C MET A 123 12.25 10.24 3.16
N PRO A 124 12.89 9.94 4.29
CA PRO A 124 12.21 9.37 5.45
C PRO A 124 11.20 10.35 6.03
N ALA A 125 9.98 9.90 6.30
CA ALA A 125 8.91 10.70 6.89
C ALA A 125 8.13 9.90 7.94
N GLY A 126 7.67 10.58 8.98
CA GLY A 126 6.93 9.97 10.09
C GLY A 126 5.41 10.10 9.98
N GLY A 127 4.94 10.98 9.11
CA GLY A 127 3.52 11.30 8.91
C GLY A 127 2.94 12.29 9.90
N PRO A 128 1.77 12.87 9.57
CA PRO A 128 1.13 13.91 10.38
C PRO A 128 0.98 13.50 11.85
N TRP A 129 0.56 12.28 12.15
CA TRP A 129 0.31 11.81 13.51
C TRP A 129 1.56 11.75 14.40
N ARG A 130 2.75 11.63 13.82
CA ARG A 130 4.04 11.65 14.54
C ARG A 130 4.69 13.02 14.53
N TRP A 131 4.41 13.83 13.51
CA TRP A 131 5.07 15.10 13.28
C TRP A 131 4.33 16.30 13.84
N MET A 132 3.00 16.20 13.91
CA MET A 132 2.12 17.29 14.33
C MET A 132 1.47 17.02 15.68
N THR A 133 1.15 18.09 16.41
CA THR A 133 0.32 18.02 17.61
C THR A 133 -1.12 18.38 17.26
N PHE A 134 -2.06 17.56 17.68
CA PHE A 134 -3.48 17.74 17.42
C PHE A 134 -4.23 18.03 18.72
N ALA A 135 -5.13 19.00 18.69
CA ALA A 135 -5.95 19.37 19.85
C ALA A 135 -6.94 18.27 20.28
N GLN A 136 -7.42 17.49 19.29
CA GLN A 136 -8.36 16.39 19.52
C GLN A 136 -7.66 15.06 19.19
N PRO A 137 -7.60 14.11 20.13
CA PRO A 137 -7.17 12.75 19.83
C PRO A 137 -8.20 12.05 18.94
N LEU A 138 -7.75 11.06 18.18
CA LEU A 138 -8.66 10.13 17.50
C LEU A 138 -9.24 9.16 18.52
N HIS A 139 -10.53 8.88 18.42
CA HIS A 139 -11.24 8.01 19.35
C HIS A 139 -12.42 7.30 18.67
N GLY A 140 -12.37 5.97 18.62
CA GLY A 140 -13.43 5.13 18.04
C GLY A 140 -13.65 3.86 18.86
N PRO A 141 -14.80 3.73 19.54
CA PRO A 141 -15.02 2.72 20.58
C PRO A 141 -15.11 1.28 20.05
N LEU A 142 -15.40 1.10 18.75
CA LEU A 142 -15.61 -0.25 18.20
C LEU A 142 -14.36 -0.85 17.60
N LEU A 143 -13.56 -0.07 16.91
CA LEU A 143 -12.44 -0.60 16.12
C LEU A 143 -11.15 0.21 16.31
N LEU A 144 -11.22 1.53 16.22
CA LEU A 144 -10.04 2.37 16.24
C LEU A 144 -9.22 2.20 17.52
N ASP A 145 -9.87 2.30 18.67
CA ASP A 145 -9.20 2.22 19.99
C ASP A 145 -8.50 0.88 20.21
N TRP A 146 -9.03 -0.21 19.61
CA TRP A 146 -8.43 -1.54 19.72
C TRP A 146 -7.27 -1.76 18.76
N VAL A 147 -7.29 -1.10 17.59
CA VAL A 147 -6.38 -1.40 16.47
C VAL A 147 -5.31 -0.33 16.28
N LEU A 148 -5.55 0.89 16.74
CA LEU A 148 -4.63 2.00 16.52
C LEU A 148 -3.23 1.73 17.13
N ALA A 149 -3.16 1.19 18.34
CA ALA A 149 -1.90 0.88 18.99
C ALA A 149 -1.09 -0.20 18.26
N PRO A 150 -1.67 -1.36 17.86
CA PRO A 150 -1.00 -2.33 16.99
C PRO A 150 -0.56 -1.77 15.64
N VAL A 151 -1.38 -0.94 14.98
CA VAL A 151 -1.02 -0.30 13.70
C VAL A 151 0.17 0.63 13.88
N ASN A 152 0.16 1.45 14.92
CA ASN A 152 1.25 2.38 15.21
C ASN A 152 2.55 1.64 15.58
N ALA A 153 2.44 0.52 16.29
CA ALA A 153 3.59 -0.34 16.61
C ALA A 153 4.17 -1.04 15.37
N GLY A 154 3.34 -1.30 14.36
CA GLY A 154 3.76 -1.88 13.07
C GLY A 154 4.44 -0.88 12.12
N SER A 155 4.29 0.44 12.33
CA SER A 155 4.96 1.47 11.52
C SER A 155 6.42 1.62 11.95
N ASN A 156 7.31 1.69 10.97
CA ASN A 156 8.75 1.89 11.21
C ASN A 156 9.16 3.38 11.32
N ALA A 157 8.21 4.30 11.26
CA ALA A 157 8.39 5.75 11.41
C ALA A 157 9.22 6.47 10.33
N VAL A 158 9.50 5.81 9.21
CA VAL A 158 10.20 6.36 8.04
C VAL A 158 9.47 6.06 6.73
N ASP A 159 8.33 5.38 6.79
CA ASP A 159 7.63 4.68 5.72
C ASP A 159 6.41 5.44 5.14
N VAL A 160 6.40 6.77 5.27
CA VAL A 160 5.22 7.55 4.89
C VAL A 160 5.25 8.00 3.45
N PHE A 161 6.40 8.47 2.92
CA PHE A 161 6.50 8.98 1.56
C PHE A 161 7.29 8.04 0.63
N PRO A 162 6.68 7.51 -0.43
CA PRO A 162 5.28 7.62 -0.90
C PRO A 162 4.32 6.68 -0.16
N SER A 163 3.00 6.93 -0.27
CA SER A 163 1.99 6.07 0.33
C SER A 163 1.91 4.70 -0.38
N VAL A 164 2.43 3.67 0.28
CA VAL A 164 2.29 2.27 -0.19
C VAL A 164 0.85 1.78 -0.11
N HIS A 165 0.05 2.32 0.81
CA HIS A 165 -1.37 2.00 0.92
C HIS A 165 -2.11 2.34 -0.38
N LEU A 166 -1.92 3.54 -0.91
CA LEU A 166 -2.47 3.91 -2.20
C LEU A 166 -1.77 3.16 -3.33
N ALA A 167 -0.44 3.11 -3.34
CA ALA A 167 0.32 2.53 -4.44
C ALA A 167 -0.06 1.07 -4.70
N ALA A 168 -0.08 0.22 -3.66
CA ALA A 168 -0.40 -1.19 -3.82
C ALA A 168 -1.87 -1.44 -4.15
N SER A 169 -2.80 -0.74 -3.49
CA SER A 169 -4.23 -0.92 -3.76
C SER A 169 -4.62 -0.40 -5.14
N LEU A 170 -4.08 0.74 -5.59
CA LEU A 170 -4.29 1.25 -6.95
C LEU A 170 -3.68 0.33 -8.00
N TYR A 171 -2.45 -0.17 -7.78
CA TYR A 171 -1.84 -1.15 -8.66
C TYR A 171 -2.71 -2.41 -8.80
N LEU A 172 -3.21 -2.96 -7.70
CA LEU A 172 -4.08 -4.14 -7.72
C LEU A 172 -5.42 -3.85 -8.40
N LEU A 173 -5.99 -2.66 -8.22
CA LEU A 173 -7.19 -2.23 -8.96
C LEU A 173 -6.94 -2.16 -10.46
N LEU A 174 -5.83 -1.56 -10.90
CA LEU A 174 -5.46 -1.51 -12.32
C LEU A 174 -5.24 -2.92 -12.89
N PHE A 175 -4.66 -3.81 -12.09
CA PHE A 175 -4.48 -5.19 -12.45
C PHE A 175 -5.81 -5.94 -12.58
N ASP A 176 -6.72 -5.74 -11.62
CA ASP A 176 -8.07 -6.30 -11.64
C ASP A 176 -8.93 -5.70 -12.78
N TRP A 177 -8.73 -4.42 -13.13
CA TRP A 177 -9.37 -3.82 -14.30
C TRP A 177 -9.06 -4.58 -15.59
N GLN A 178 -7.85 -5.09 -15.74
CA GLN A 178 -7.43 -5.84 -16.93
C GLN A 178 -7.82 -7.32 -16.88
N HIS A 179 -7.75 -7.94 -15.69
CA HIS A 179 -7.80 -9.40 -15.55
C HIS A 179 -8.98 -9.93 -14.75
N GLY A 180 -9.71 -9.06 -14.06
CA GLY A 180 -10.81 -9.42 -13.16
C GLY A 180 -11.84 -8.31 -13.00
N ARG A 181 -12.47 -7.83 -14.08
CA ARG A 181 -13.41 -6.69 -14.11
C ARG A 181 -14.43 -6.68 -12.96
N ARG A 182 -14.99 -7.84 -12.59
CA ARG A 182 -15.93 -7.93 -11.47
C ARG A 182 -15.27 -7.56 -10.15
N ARG A 183 -14.04 -7.99 -9.93
CA ARG A 183 -13.27 -7.66 -8.72
C ARG A 183 -12.92 -6.19 -8.66
N PHE A 184 -12.55 -5.57 -9.79
CA PHE A 184 -12.34 -4.14 -9.86
C PHE A 184 -13.53 -3.35 -9.30
N TRP A 185 -14.74 -3.63 -9.75
CA TRP A 185 -15.92 -2.90 -9.29
C TRP A 185 -16.25 -3.17 -7.80
N ILE A 186 -16.00 -4.39 -7.31
CA ILE A 186 -16.20 -4.75 -5.91
C ILE A 186 -15.22 -3.97 -5.02
N TYR A 187 -13.95 -3.85 -5.42
CA TYR A 187 -12.89 -3.29 -4.60
C TYR A 187 -12.67 -1.78 -4.81
N LEU A 188 -13.27 -1.19 -5.83
CA LEU A 188 -13.10 0.24 -6.12
C LEU A 188 -13.53 1.12 -4.93
N LEU A 189 -14.75 0.96 -4.45
CA LEU A 189 -15.24 1.75 -3.32
C LEU A 189 -14.43 1.52 -2.04
N PRO A 190 -14.14 0.28 -1.62
CA PRO A 190 -13.24 0.03 -0.50
C PRO A 190 -11.85 0.69 -0.64
N CYS A 191 -11.26 0.71 -1.84
CA CYS A 191 -9.99 1.39 -2.08
C CYS A 191 -10.09 2.92 -1.94
N VAL A 192 -11.17 3.53 -2.43
CA VAL A 192 -11.41 4.97 -2.25
C VAL A 192 -11.53 5.31 -0.76
N VAL A 193 -12.29 4.50 -0.01
CA VAL A 193 -12.40 4.66 1.44
C VAL A 193 -11.05 4.48 2.13
N LEU A 194 -10.25 3.49 1.73
CA LEU A 194 -8.88 3.29 2.21
C LEU A 194 -8.02 4.55 1.98
N TRP A 195 -8.02 5.11 0.78
CA TRP A 195 -7.19 6.29 0.47
C TRP A 195 -7.59 7.51 1.29
N TRP A 196 -8.89 7.74 1.42
CA TRP A 196 -9.40 8.78 2.30
C TRP A 196 -9.00 8.51 3.77
N SER A 197 -9.15 7.27 4.26
CA SER A 197 -8.87 6.90 5.64
C SER A 197 -7.41 7.12 6.04
N THR A 198 -6.46 6.91 5.13
CA THR A 198 -5.03 7.13 5.45
C THR A 198 -4.71 8.58 5.78
N MET A 199 -5.40 9.53 5.14
CA MET A 199 -5.26 10.96 5.45
C MET A 199 -6.11 11.35 6.66
N PHE A 200 -7.35 10.84 6.77
CA PHE A 200 -8.26 11.14 7.87
C PHE A 200 -7.71 10.65 9.22
N LEU A 201 -7.11 9.47 9.25
CA LEU A 201 -6.43 8.92 10.43
C LEU A 201 -5.03 9.51 10.65
N ARG A 202 -4.65 10.56 9.91
CA ARG A 202 -3.39 11.30 10.07
C ARG A 202 -2.13 10.48 9.75
N PHE A 203 -2.24 9.38 9.00
CA PHE A 203 -1.08 8.55 8.63
C PHE A 203 -0.30 9.15 7.47
N HIS A 204 -0.98 9.77 6.49
CA HIS A 204 -0.37 10.28 5.26
C HIS A 204 -0.72 11.74 4.97
N TYR A 205 0.22 12.42 4.31
CA TYR A 205 -0.01 13.69 3.61
C TYR A 205 -0.72 13.43 2.26
N PHE A 206 -1.37 14.44 1.68
CA PHE A 206 -1.99 14.30 0.36
C PHE A 206 -0.95 14.01 -0.74
N VAL A 207 0.21 14.67 -0.68
CA VAL A 207 1.31 14.45 -1.64
C VAL A 207 1.88 13.04 -1.60
N ASP A 208 1.78 12.33 -0.47
CA ASP A 208 2.19 10.92 -0.38
C ASP A 208 1.32 10.05 -1.30
N LEU A 209 0.04 10.37 -1.39
CA LEU A 209 -0.90 9.65 -2.24
C LEU A 209 -0.61 9.92 -3.72
N LEU A 210 -0.29 11.15 -4.10
CA LEU A 210 0.11 11.48 -5.47
C LEU A 210 1.38 10.73 -5.89
N ALA A 211 2.39 10.71 -5.02
CA ALA A 211 3.61 9.94 -5.24
C ALA A 211 3.33 8.43 -5.29
N GLY A 212 2.44 7.94 -4.41
CA GLY A 212 1.97 6.55 -4.41
C GLY A 212 1.29 6.17 -5.73
N ALA A 213 0.47 7.06 -6.31
CA ALA A 213 -0.15 6.83 -7.62
C ALA A 213 0.91 6.68 -8.74
N ALA A 214 1.95 7.52 -8.72
CA ALA A 214 3.06 7.39 -9.67
C ALA A 214 3.79 6.03 -9.52
N MET A 215 4.01 5.57 -8.27
CA MET A 215 4.59 4.25 -8.02
C MET A 215 3.69 3.10 -8.51
N ALA A 216 2.37 3.21 -8.34
CA ALA A 216 1.40 2.23 -8.87
C ALA A 216 1.50 2.14 -10.41
N MET A 217 1.60 3.28 -11.08
CA MET A 217 1.77 3.33 -12.54
C MET A 217 3.09 2.72 -13.00
N ALA A 218 4.19 2.95 -12.28
CA ALA A 218 5.49 2.32 -12.56
C ALA A 218 5.40 0.80 -12.42
N GLY A 219 4.81 0.29 -11.34
CA GLY A 219 4.58 -1.14 -11.14
C GLY A 219 3.69 -1.75 -12.22
N TRP A 220 2.61 -1.06 -12.60
CA TRP A 220 1.72 -1.48 -13.67
C TRP A 220 2.40 -1.52 -15.03
N TRP A 221 3.21 -0.52 -15.36
CA TRP A 221 4.01 -0.50 -16.58
C TRP A 221 4.99 -1.68 -16.63
N MET A 222 5.73 -1.93 -15.54
CA MET A 222 6.68 -3.04 -15.46
C MET A 222 6.00 -4.40 -15.61
N ALA A 223 4.81 -4.59 -14.99
CA ALA A 223 4.02 -5.80 -15.17
C ALA A 223 3.62 -6.04 -16.63
N ARG A 224 3.33 -4.98 -17.38
CA ARG A 224 3.02 -5.07 -18.82
C ARG A 224 4.26 -5.42 -19.66
N GLN A 225 5.42 -4.84 -19.36
CA GLN A 225 6.67 -5.19 -20.04
C GLN A 225 7.01 -6.67 -19.81
N TYR A 226 6.93 -7.13 -18.57
CA TYR A 226 7.12 -8.54 -18.24
C TYR A 226 6.18 -9.48 -19.01
N GLU A 227 4.92 -9.10 -19.22
CA GLU A 227 3.98 -9.88 -20.03
C GLU A 227 4.40 -9.91 -21.49
N ALA A 228 4.81 -8.79 -22.07
CA ALA A 228 5.24 -8.71 -23.47
C ALA A 228 6.44 -9.63 -23.74
N GLU A 229 7.44 -9.60 -22.84
CA GLU A 229 8.65 -10.43 -22.95
C GLU A 229 8.39 -11.94 -22.77
N THR A 230 7.42 -12.28 -21.89
CA THR A 230 7.17 -13.69 -21.55
C THR A 230 6.02 -14.33 -22.33
N LYS A 231 5.33 -13.57 -23.19
CA LYS A 231 4.14 -14.04 -23.93
C LYS A 231 4.42 -15.31 -24.75
N ASN A 232 5.59 -15.40 -25.37
CA ASN A 232 6.00 -16.51 -26.26
C ASN A 232 6.87 -17.56 -25.56
N GLN A 233 7.15 -17.40 -24.26
CA GLN A 233 7.95 -18.38 -23.54
C GLN A 233 7.07 -19.53 -23.06
N PRO A 234 7.51 -20.80 -23.24
CA PRO A 234 6.80 -21.92 -22.65
C PRO A 234 6.74 -21.77 -21.14
N MET A 235 5.57 -22.01 -20.54
CA MET A 235 5.47 -22.06 -19.09
C MET A 235 6.30 -23.25 -18.58
N LEU A 236 7.40 -22.95 -17.93
CA LEU A 236 8.27 -23.93 -17.29
C LEU A 236 7.58 -24.65 -16.14
#